data_66bbcecfc95054a4a5c8ebc82811a3c2
#
_entry.id   66bbcecfc95054a4a5c8ebc82811a3c2
#
_cell.length_a   1.000
_cell.length_b   1.000
_cell.length_c   1.000
_cell.angle_alpha   90.00
_cell.angle_beta   90.00
_cell.angle_gamma   90.00
#
_symmetry.space_group_name_H-M   'P 1'
#
loop_
_entity.id
_entity.type
_entity.pdbx_description
1 polymer ?
#
loop_
_entity_poly.entity_id
_entity_poly.type
_entity_poly.pdbx_seq_one_letter_code
_entity_poly.pdbx_strand_id
1 'polypeptide(L)'
;MRNKVLYLQLCLLFIISSLPVQKAQAGEKDTPTEYNTPIYGEWSTKVRSLSPIPFTASISGDQLTLKCASPGYDINITIVNANGQPVWQRDIAAPETSFVSIPLDSLPQGSYTIEISNDYGGYLQGTFQL
;
A
#
# COMPACT_ATOMS: atom_id res chain seq x y z
N MET A 1 11.33 -35.11 47.68
CA MET A 1 12.39 -35.21 46.68
C MET A 1 11.87 -35.57 45.29
N ARG A 2 11.03 -36.55 45.20
CA ARG A 2 10.53 -36.98 43.90
C ARG A 2 9.71 -35.89 43.19
N ASN A 3 9.01 -35.10 43.96
CA ASN A 3 8.19 -34.05 43.37
C ASN A 3 9.02 -32.97 42.69
N LYS A 4 10.18 -32.71 43.20
CA LYS A 4 11.06 -31.71 42.61
C LYS A 4 11.56 -32.12 41.24
N VAL A 5 11.84 -33.40 41.08
CA VAL A 5 12.31 -33.92 39.80
C VAL A 5 11.20 -33.84 38.75
N LEU A 6 9.99 -34.15 39.16
CA LEU A 6 8.85 -34.06 38.25
C LEU A 6 8.60 -32.63 37.77
N TYR A 7 8.73 -31.68 38.66
CA TYR A 7 8.54 -30.29 38.27
C TYR A 7 9.59 -29.81 37.28
N LEU A 8 10.80 -30.22 37.49
CA LEU A 8 11.86 -29.86 36.57
C LEU A 8 11.64 -30.44 35.19
N GLN A 9 11.17 -31.66 35.11
CA GLN A 9 10.90 -32.26 33.82
C GLN A 9 9.74 -31.59 33.10
N LEU A 10 8.73 -31.24 33.83
CA LEU A 10 7.59 -30.52 33.25
C LEU A 10 8.02 -29.16 32.72
N CYS A 11 8.85 -28.46 33.45
CA CYS A 11 9.33 -27.18 32.99
C CYS A 11 10.15 -27.27 31.71
N LEU A 12 10.99 -28.29 31.64
CA LEU A 12 11.81 -28.51 30.45
C LEU A 12 10.96 -28.80 29.22
N LEU A 13 9.95 -29.62 29.37
CA LEU A 13 9.06 -29.94 28.27
C LEU A 13 8.31 -28.70 27.81
N PHE A 14 7.91 -27.89 28.74
CA PHE A 14 7.17 -26.67 28.39
C PHE A 14 8.03 -25.70 27.61
N ILE A 15 9.28 -25.54 27.97
CA ILE A 15 10.19 -24.65 27.28
C ILE A 15 10.47 -25.15 25.86
N ILE A 16 10.67 -26.43 25.69
CA ILE A 16 10.99 -27.00 24.38
C ILE A 16 9.83 -26.83 23.42
N SER A 17 8.60 -26.96 23.88
CA SER A 17 7.44 -26.87 22.98
C SER A 17 7.19 -25.48 22.46
N SER A 18 7.64 -24.45 23.15
CA SER A 18 7.35 -23.09 22.72
C SER A 18 8.39 -22.50 21.76
N LEU A 19 9.61 -23.00 21.76
CA LEU A 19 10.68 -22.40 21.01
C LEU A 19 10.63 -22.63 19.50
N PRO A 20 10.39 -23.82 18.99
CA PRO A 20 10.58 -24.06 17.56
C PRO A 20 9.51 -23.43 16.69
N VAL A 21 8.33 -23.19 17.21
CA VAL A 21 7.23 -22.73 16.39
C VAL A 21 7.42 -21.28 15.94
N GLN A 22 7.98 -20.46 16.78
CA GLN A 22 8.06 -19.04 16.50
C GLN A 22 9.13 -18.69 15.48
N LYS A 23 10.22 -19.42 15.47
CA LYS A 23 11.31 -19.09 14.58
C LYS A 23 11.02 -19.41 13.14
N ALA A 24 10.32 -20.50 12.91
CA ALA A 24 10.07 -20.93 11.54
C ALA A 24 9.22 -19.93 10.77
N GLN A 25 8.38 -19.20 11.46
CA GLN A 25 7.47 -18.29 10.79
C GLN A 25 8.00 -16.88 10.68
N ALA A 26 8.85 -16.46 11.58
CA ALA A 26 9.38 -15.12 11.54
C ALA A 26 10.27 -14.90 10.32
N GLY A 27 11.01 -15.90 9.89
CA GLY A 27 11.91 -15.75 8.76
C GLY A 27 11.23 -15.59 7.43
N GLU A 28 10.04 -16.12 7.28
CA GLU A 28 9.34 -16.05 6.00
C GLU A 28 8.59 -14.75 5.77
N LYS A 29 8.33 -14.02 6.83
CA LYS A 29 7.49 -12.84 6.74
C LYS A 29 8.26 -11.55 6.62
N ASP A 30 9.56 -11.61 6.55
CA ASP A 30 10.39 -10.41 6.52
C ASP A 30 10.37 -9.73 5.17
N THR A 31 9.91 -10.39 4.12
CA THR A 31 9.84 -9.81 2.79
C THR A 31 8.41 -9.33 2.54
N PRO A 32 8.19 -8.01 2.52
CA PRO A 32 6.86 -7.50 2.21
C PRO A 32 6.47 -7.87 0.78
N THR A 33 5.22 -8.23 0.60
CA THR A 33 4.67 -8.50 -0.71
C THR A 33 4.33 -7.18 -1.37
N GLU A 34 4.95 -6.93 -2.50
CA GLU A 34 4.63 -5.77 -3.31
C GLU A 34 3.81 -6.21 -4.51
N TYR A 35 2.77 -5.47 -4.81
CA TYR A 35 1.99 -5.74 -6.00
C TYR A 35 1.57 -4.43 -6.66
N ASN A 36 1.42 -4.49 -7.98
CA ASN A 36 1.06 -3.33 -8.78
C ASN A 36 -0.44 -3.18 -8.83
N THR A 37 -0.90 -1.94 -8.75
CA THR A 37 -2.30 -1.59 -8.95
C THR A 37 -2.42 -1.00 -10.35
N PRO A 38 -3.20 -1.61 -11.25
CA PRO A 38 -3.38 -1.05 -12.58
C PRO A 38 -4.05 0.32 -12.50
N ILE A 39 -3.54 1.25 -13.28
CA ILE A 39 -4.08 2.60 -13.42
C ILE A 39 -4.64 2.73 -14.81
N TYR A 40 -5.87 3.20 -14.94
CA TYR A 40 -6.54 3.34 -16.22
C TYR A 40 -7.34 4.64 -16.27
N GLY A 41 -7.68 5.06 -17.48
CA GLY A 41 -8.39 6.30 -17.71
C GLY A 41 -7.75 7.08 -18.83
N GLU A 42 -8.01 8.38 -18.87
CA GLU A 42 -7.48 9.27 -19.90
C GLU A 42 -6.66 10.36 -19.24
N TRP A 43 -5.46 10.57 -19.77
CA TRP A 43 -4.58 11.62 -19.27
C TRP A 43 -4.43 12.71 -20.31
N SER A 44 -4.91 13.89 -19.99
CA SER A 44 -4.81 15.06 -20.84
C SER A 44 -3.72 16.00 -20.33
N THR A 45 -3.01 16.62 -21.25
CA THR A 45 -1.94 17.54 -20.93
C THR A 45 -2.31 18.94 -21.41
N LYS A 46 -1.43 19.89 -21.12
CA LYS A 46 -1.62 21.28 -21.51
C LYS A 46 -1.79 21.46 -23.03
N VAL A 47 -1.18 20.59 -23.83
CA VAL A 47 -1.30 20.64 -25.29
C VAL A 47 -2.55 19.96 -25.82
N ARG A 48 -3.42 19.51 -24.95
CA ARG A 48 -4.72 18.90 -25.30
C ARG A 48 -4.62 17.65 -26.16
N SER A 49 -3.55 16.93 -26.05
CA SER A 49 -3.45 15.62 -26.67
C SER A 49 -3.57 14.57 -25.59
N LEU A 50 -4.19 13.43 -25.94
CA LEU A 50 -4.19 12.29 -25.07
C LEU A 50 -2.78 11.74 -24.99
N SER A 51 -2.31 11.56 -23.78
CA SER A 51 -0.98 11.05 -23.52
C SER A 51 -1.06 9.62 -22.97
N PRO A 52 -0.02 8.82 -23.14
CA PRO A 52 0.05 7.57 -22.40
C PRO A 52 -0.05 7.86 -20.91
N ILE A 53 -0.56 6.90 -20.17
CA ILE A 53 -0.68 7.04 -18.72
C ILE A 53 0.71 7.09 -18.11
N PRO A 54 1.10 8.22 -17.47
CA PRO A 54 2.45 8.37 -16.94
C PRO A 54 2.61 7.79 -15.52
N PHE A 55 1.55 7.28 -14.93
CA PHE A 55 1.56 6.87 -13.53
C PHE A 55 1.60 5.37 -13.40
N THR A 56 2.37 4.91 -12.42
CA THR A 56 2.35 3.53 -11.93
C THR A 56 2.13 3.57 -10.43
N ALA A 57 1.32 2.64 -9.93
CA ALA A 57 1.03 2.54 -8.52
C ALA A 57 1.37 1.14 -8.03
N SER A 58 1.99 1.06 -6.87
CA SER A 58 2.29 -0.21 -6.22
C SER A 58 1.98 -0.12 -4.75
N ILE A 59 1.64 -1.26 -4.16
CA ILE A 59 1.35 -1.37 -2.74
C ILE A 59 2.34 -2.33 -2.13
N SER A 60 2.99 -1.90 -1.08
CA SER A 60 3.93 -2.72 -0.32
C SER A 60 3.63 -2.51 1.15
N GLY A 61 3.20 -3.57 1.83
CA GLY A 61 2.80 -3.47 3.22
C GLY A 61 1.62 -2.53 3.39
N ASP A 62 1.80 -1.50 4.18
CA ASP A 62 0.78 -0.51 4.46
C ASP A 62 1.02 0.82 3.73
N GLN A 63 1.70 0.78 2.60
CA GLN A 63 2.07 1.98 1.88
C GLN A 63 1.81 1.83 0.39
N LEU A 64 1.18 2.86 -0.19
CA LEU A 64 0.99 2.95 -1.63
C LEU A 64 2.02 3.92 -2.18
N THR A 65 2.72 3.52 -3.24
CA THR A 65 3.70 4.34 -3.92
C THR A 65 3.19 4.66 -5.30
N LEU A 66 3.10 5.94 -5.62
CA LEU A 66 2.70 6.41 -6.93
C LEU A 66 3.90 7.06 -7.59
N LYS A 67 4.25 6.60 -8.78
CA LYS A 67 5.36 7.14 -9.55
C LYS A 67 4.85 7.73 -10.84
N CYS A 68 5.41 8.87 -11.23
CA CYS A 68 5.06 9.55 -12.46
C CYS A 68 6.28 9.65 -13.36
N ALA A 69 6.18 9.11 -14.56
CA ALA A 69 7.27 9.13 -15.52
C ALA A 69 7.48 10.50 -16.15
N SER A 70 6.45 11.33 -16.16
CA SER A 70 6.51 12.66 -16.78
C SER A 70 5.93 13.69 -15.82
N PRO A 71 6.63 13.99 -14.71
CA PRO A 71 6.14 15.02 -13.79
C PRO A 71 6.20 16.37 -14.44
N GLY A 72 5.23 17.20 -14.22
CA GLY A 72 5.16 18.52 -14.82
C GLY A 72 3.85 19.21 -14.58
N TYR A 73 2.92 18.55 -13.92
CA TYR A 73 1.60 19.10 -13.64
C TYR A 73 1.25 18.88 -12.19
N ASP A 74 0.53 19.84 -11.63
CA ASP A 74 -0.08 19.66 -10.33
C ASP A 74 -1.19 18.63 -10.46
N ILE A 75 -1.31 17.77 -9.48
CA ILE A 75 -2.33 16.72 -9.49
C ILE A 75 -3.08 16.72 -8.17
N ASN A 76 -4.30 16.21 -8.22
CA ASN A 76 -5.08 15.90 -7.04
C ASN A 76 -5.20 14.37 -6.94
N ILE A 77 -4.92 13.85 -5.76
CA ILE A 77 -5.06 12.42 -5.48
C ILE A 77 -6.14 12.27 -4.42
N THR A 78 -7.11 11.42 -4.71
CA THR A 78 -8.18 11.08 -3.76
C THR A 78 -8.27 9.56 -3.66
N ILE A 79 -8.40 9.05 -2.44
CA ILE A 79 -8.71 7.65 -2.22
C ILE A 79 -10.12 7.59 -1.65
N VAL A 80 -10.96 6.80 -2.30
CA VAL A 80 -12.33 6.58 -1.84
C VAL A 80 -12.52 5.14 -1.43
N ASN A 81 -13.41 4.93 -0.45
CA ASN A 81 -13.73 3.59 0.01
C ASN A 81 -14.79 2.95 -0.88
N ALA A 82 -15.25 1.74 -0.52
CA ALA A 82 -16.23 1.01 -1.30
C ALA A 82 -17.57 1.73 -1.40
N ASN A 83 -17.86 2.63 -0.48
CA ASN A 83 -19.10 3.42 -0.47
C ASN A 83 -18.95 4.72 -1.26
N GLY A 84 -17.80 4.95 -1.87
CA GLY A 84 -17.55 6.17 -2.63
C GLY A 84 -17.20 7.38 -1.79
N GLN A 85 -16.90 7.19 -0.52
CA GLN A 85 -16.55 8.28 0.38
C GLN A 85 -15.05 8.52 0.35
N PRO A 86 -14.60 9.78 0.23
CA PRO A 86 -13.17 10.06 0.28
C PRO A 86 -12.62 9.80 1.68
N VAL A 87 -11.55 9.04 1.74
CA VAL A 87 -10.88 8.70 3.00
C VAL A 87 -9.49 9.31 3.09
N TRP A 88 -8.95 9.78 1.95
CA TRP A 88 -7.66 10.45 1.90
C TRP A 88 -7.62 11.33 0.67
N GLN A 89 -7.06 12.53 0.78
CA GLN A 89 -7.00 13.45 -0.34
C GLN A 89 -5.82 14.39 -0.15
N ARG A 90 -5.13 14.69 -1.26
CA ARG A 90 -4.01 15.62 -1.24
C ARG A 90 -3.78 16.20 -2.62
N ASP A 91 -3.44 17.49 -2.65
CA ASP A 91 -2.92 18.16 -3.83
C ASP A 91 -1.41 18.02 -3.84
N ILE A 92 -0.85 17.59 -4.97
CA ILE A 92 0.58 17.38 -5.13
C ILE A 92 1.09 18.37 -6.18
N ALA A 93 2.07 19.16 -5.79
CA ALA A 93 2.69 20.12 -6.71
C ALA A 93 3.53 19.42 -7.77
N ALA A 94 3.63 20.02 -8.94
CA ALA A 94 4.32 19.44 -10.08
C ALA A 94 5.72 18.85 -9.74
N PRO A 95 6.58 19.55 -9.01
CA PRO A 95 7.91 18.98 -8.72
C PRO A 95 7.89 17.74 -7.85
N GLU A 96 6.79 17.49 -7.12
CA GLU A 96 6.69 16.39 -6.19
C GLU A 96 5.96 15.19 -6.76
N THR A 97 5.46 15.28 -8.00
CA THR A 97 4.63 14.21 -8.57
C THR A 97 5.45 13.00 -9.03
N SER A 98 6.76 13.13 -9.17
CA SER A 98 7.58 12.01 -9.62
C SER A 98 7.53 10.82 -8.68
N PHE A 99 7.32 11.07 -7.40
CA PHE A 99 7.25 10.01 -6.40
C PHE A 99 6.36 10.47 -5.25
N VAL A 100 5.26 9.77 -5.04
CA VAL A 100 4.32 10.08 -3.96
C VAL A 100 4.12 8.83 -3.12
N SER A 101 4.26 8.99 -1.82
CA SER A 101 4.10 7.89 -0.87
C SER A 101 2.87 8.17 -0.01
N ILE A 102 1.94 7.22 0.02
CA ILE A 102 0.66 7.37 0.71
C ILE A 102 0.57 6.30 1.78
N PRO A 103 0.49 6.69 3.06
CA PRO A 103 0.32 5.70 4.13
C PRO A 103 -1.10 5.14 4.11
N LEU A 104 -1.21 3.83 4.24
CA LEU A 104 -2.49 3.14 4.26
C LEU A 104 -2.80 2.53 5.61
N ASP A 105 -1.93 2.71 6.58
CA ASP A 105 -2.02 2.03 7.88
C ASP A 105 -3.24 2.44 8.69
N SER A 106 -3.79 3.63 8.46
CA SER A 106 -4.98 4.08 9.15
C SER A 106 -6.29 3.64 8.50
N LEU A 107 -6.21 3.00 7.32
CA LEU A 107 -7.41 2.62 6.58
C LEU A 107 -7.85 1.20 6.97
N PRO A 108 -9.15 1.00 7.23
CA PRO A 108 -9.67 -0.34 7.49
C PRO A 108 -9.49 -1.25 6.28
N GLN A 109 -9.59 -2.54 6.52
CA GLN A 109 -9.60 -3.51 5.42
C GLN A 109 -10.83 -3.29 4.56
N GLY A 110 -10.66 -3.43 3.25
CA GLY A 110 -11.74 -3.24 2.30
C GLY A 110 -11.23 -2.90 0.93
N SER A 111 -12.16 -2.54 0.06
CA SER A 111 -11.88 -2.14 -1.32
C SER A 111 -11.79 -0.64 -1.42
N TYR A 112 -10.81 -0.16 -2.17
CA TYR A 112 -10.54 1.26 -2.34
C TYR A 112 -10.26 1.57 -3.79
N THR A 113 -10.50 2.83 -4.15
CA THR A 113 -10.16 3.36 -5.47
C THR A 113 -9.30 4.59 -5.28
N ILE A 114 -8.18 4.64 -5.99
CA ILE A 114 -7.36 5.83 -6.07
C ILE A 114 -7.76 6.58 -7.34
N GLU A 115 -7.94 7.90 -7.22
CA GLU A 115 -8.30 8.80 -8.31
C GLU A 115 -7.24 9.86 -8.44
N ILE A 116 -6.76 10.07 -9.66
CA ILE A 116 -5.72 11.06 -9.96
C ILE A 116 -6.25 11.97 -11.03
N SER A 117 -6.22 13.27 -10.78
CA SER A 117 -6.73 14.25 -11.74
C SER A 117 -5.78 15.44 -11.84
N ASN A 118 -5.87 16.15 -12.97
CA ASN A 118 -5.16 17.40 -13.16
C ASN A 118 -6.14 18.47 -13.67
N ASP A 119 -5.64 19.68 -13.87
CA ASP A 119 -6.47 20.82 -14.30
C ASP A 119 -6.80 20.82 -15.80
N TYR A 120 -6.27 19.86 -16.53
CA TYR A 120 -6.44 19.80 -17.99
C TYR A 120 -7.40 18.70 -18.42
N GLY A 121 -8.22 18.21 -17.51
CA GLY A 121 -9.20 17.18 -17.82
C GLY A 121 -8.68 15.76 -17.71
N GLY A 122 -7.44 15.56 -17.29
CA GLY A 122 -6.92 14.22 -17.06
C GLY A 122 -7.57 13.59 -15.83
N TYR A 123 -7.98 12.35 -15.96
CA TYR A 123 -8.58 11.59 -14.86
C TYR A 123 -8.20 10.13 -14.97
N LEU A 124 -7.59 9.62 -13.93
CA LEU A 124 -7.16 8.24 -13.86
C LEU A 124 -7.68 7.61 -12.57
N GLN A 125 -7.88 6.31 -12.61
CA GLN A 125 -8.29 5.59 -11.41
C GLN A 125 -7.69 4.18 -11.39
N GLY A 126 -7.57 3.65 -10.19
CA GLY A 126 -7.13 2.29 -9.97
C GLY A 126 -7.79 1.76 -8.71
N THR A 127 -8.02 0.45 -8.66
CA THR A 127 -8.65 -0.18 -7.50
C THR A 127 -7.63 -1.06 -6.78
N PHE A 128 -7.75 -1.11 -5.48
CA PHE A 128 -6.91 -1.97 -4.66
C PHE A 128 -7.67 -2.44 -3.43
N GLN A 129 -7.14 -3.45 -2.77
CA GLN A 129 -7.75 -4.00 -1.57
C GLN A 129 -6.75 -4.05 -0.42
N LEU A 130 -7.24 -3.81 0.76
CA LEU A 130 -6.46 -3.91 2.00
C LEU A 130 -6.99 -5.01 2.90
#